data_69318ddb853650b098ded1743c697705
#
_entry.id   69318ddb853650b098ded1743c697705
#
_cell.length_a   1.000
_cell.length_b   1.000
_cell.length_c   1.000
_cell.angle_alpha   90.00
_cell.angle_beta   90.00
_cell.angle_gamma   90.00
#
_symmetry.space_group_name_H-M   'P 1'
#
loop_
_entity.id
_entity.type
_entity.pdbx_description
1 polymer ?
#
loop_
_entity_poly.entity_id
_entity_poly.type
_entity_poly.pdbx_seq_one_letter_code
_entity_poly.pdbx_strand_id
1 'polypeptide(L)'
;MRFRGQAGWALLLLAVVVVGGVYLQREVGPKASAAASSEAAPSGAWFCPHGGGAEWAVTLELANPGTTRVQVRVTGLSGSKPSKPQSLTVPPEAEIMVHEAAEGRDSASFIEYFGGWVAAGWVIHAGGGEKGVAAEPCLPQAAEQWFVPDGLTTERQDAYVVIMNPFATNAIFTLTLYTQKRAPITAGAWTNVVLGPHRSRAFRLNATALGEGAVSTLVDVKVGRVAAASLGLSELGGIRSSIGVAGSPPQRTILPAGFAQGASTLVAMNTGDARPELEVTLLSKKTSQPLGSLVQNAPNAGSAQPYPVTMEGPSAIDVRSTPGMVVALRTLGVSADQGSTGGASAPAGAWVVLPSIAGTPAHPGLILTNPGDAPAVVRLSLLPSTPGIVPPPVTVTIQPGRVVAGPKLFVTDKPFAAILATAESGTLVPAAASYSLGQDGNATYAVSLGVPIPDAWVPS
;
A
#
# COMPACT_ATOMS: atom_id res chain seq x y z
N MET A 1 -47.57 -41.45 -59.92
CA MET A 1 -48.26 -41.10 -58.67
C MET A 1 -47.61 -41.80 -57.48
N ARG A 2 -46.48 -41.42 -56.96
CA ARG A 2 -45.85 -42.04 -55.77
C ARG A 2 -45.08 -41.05 -54.89
N PHE A 3 -45.41 -39.72 -54.88
CA PHE A 3 -44.73 -38.73 -54.08
C PHE A 3 -45.50 -38.16 -52.86
N ARG A 4 -46.76 -38.61 -52.63
CA ARG A 4 -47.55 -38.02 -51.50
C ARG A 4 -47.34 -38.70 -50.15
N GLY A 5 -46.73 -39.93 -50.11
CA GLY A 5 -46.48 -40.61 -48.84
C GLY A 5 -45.23 -40.13 -48.07
N GLN A 6 -44.18 -39.65 -48.76
CA GLN A 6 -42.94 -39.29 -48.11
C GLN A 6 -42.98 -37.93 -47.38
N ALA A 7 -43.80 -37.00 -47.83
CA ALA A 7 -43.97 -35.70 -47.16
C ALA A 7 -44.71 -35.86 -45.82
N GLY A 8 -45.62 -36.80 -45.68
CA GLY A 8 -46.31 -37.10 -44.41
C GLY A 8 -45.38 -37.66 -43.35
N TRP A 9 -44.47 -38.54 -43.72
CA TRP A 9 -43.49 -39.10 -42.80
C TRP A 9 -42.45 -38.09 -42.36
N ALA A 10 -42.02 -37.19 -43.22
CA ALA A 10 -41.07 -36.13 -42.86
C ALA A 10 -41.68 -35.11 -41.88
N LEU A 11 -42.95 -34.76 -42.03
CA LEU A 11 -43.68 -33.90 -41.09
C LEU A 11 -43.91 -34.58 -39.74
N LEU A 12 -44.17 -35.88 -39.71
CA LEU A 12 -44.33 -36.61 -38.47
C LEU A 12 -43.02 -36.75 -37.70
N LEU A 13 -41.92 -36.99 -38.39
CA LEU A 13 -40.56 -36.99 -37.79
C LEU A 13 -40.19 -35.60 -37.24
N LEU A 14 -40.48 -34.54 -37.97
CA LEU A 14 -40.21 -33.18 -37.48
C LEU A 14 -41.04 -32.85 -36.25
N ALA A 15 -42.31 -33.25 -36.21
CA ALA A 15 -43.17 -33.08 -35.03
C ALA A 15 -42.66 -33.85 -33.81
N VAL A 16 -42.18 -35.07 -33.98
CA VAL A 16 -41.59 -35.90 -32.90
C VAL A 16 -40.30 -35.28 -32.39
N VAL A 17 -39.42 -34.74 -33.26
CA VAL A 17 -38.18 -34.06 -32.86
C VAL A 17 -38.47 -32.75 -32.11
N VAL A 18 -39.45 -31.97 -32.56
CA VAL A 18 -39.84 -30.72 -31.90
C VAL A 18 -40.50 -31.00 -30.54
N VAL A 19 -41.43 -31.97 -30.47
CA VAL A 19 -42.07 -32.32 -29.18
C VAL A 19 -41.06 -32.96 -28.23
N GLY A 20 -40.18 -33.84 -28.72
CA GLY A 20 -39.09 -34.40 -27.94
C GLY A 20 -38.10 -33.37 -27.45
N GLY A 21 -37.74 -32.39 -28.29
CA GLY A 21 -36.88 -31.28 -27.94
C GLY A 21 -37.50 -30.37 -26.87
N VAL A 22 -38.79 -30.06 -26.96
CA VAL A 22 -39.52 -29.26 -25.96
C VAL A 22 -39.68 -30.04 -24.65
N TYR A 23 -39.89 -31.36 -24.71
CA TYR A 23 -39.97 -32.20 -23.52
C TYR A 23 -38.63 -32.32 -22.82
N LEU A 24 -37.53 -32.55 -23.55
CA LEU A 24 -36.18 -32.56 -23.03
C LEU A 24 -35.79 -31.20 -22.46
N GLN A 25 -36.20 -30.11 -23.08
CA GLN A 25 -35.93 -28.76 -22.57
C GLN A 25 -36.67 -28.42 -21.26
N ARG A 26 -37.85 -29.06 -21.05
CA ARG A 26 -38.61 -28.96 -19.79
C ARG A 26 -38.06 -29.86 -18.67
N GLU A 27 -37.57 -31.05 -19.00
CA GLU A 27 -37.02 -31.99 -18.02
C GLU A 27 -35.54 -31.75 -17.71
N VAL A 28 -34.75 -31.28 -18.71
CA VAL A 28 -33.32 -31.01 -18.62
C VAL A 28 -33.04 -29.46 -18.59
N GLY A 29 -34.10 -28.67 -18.66
CA GLY A 29 -33.96 -27.23 -18.39
C GLY A 29 -33.21 -27.05 -17.08
N PRO A 30 -32.27 -26.10 -16.97
CA PRO A 30 -31.53 -25.93 -15.75
C PRO A 30 -32.56 -25.79 -14.63
N LYS A 31 -32.66 -26.82 -13.76
CA LYS A 31 -33.34 -26.68 -12.47
C LYS A 31 -32.73 -25.40 -11.93
N ALA A 32 -33.53 -24.36 -11.78
CA ALA A 32 -33.09 -23.14 -11.16
C ALA A 32 -32.39 -23.57 -9.89
N SER A 33 -31.06 -23.60 -9.96
CA SER A 33 -30.23 -23.86 -8.80
C SER A 33 -30.77 -22.87 -7.79
N ALA A 34 -31.26 -23.37 -6.67
CA ALA A 34 -31.75 -22.52 -5.59
C ALA A 34 -30.76 -21.36 -5.50
N ALA A 35 -31.28 -20.14 -5.68
CA ALA A 35 -30.49 -18.97 -5.86
C ALA A 35 -29.32 -19.04 -4.89
N ALA A 36 -28.11 -19.26 -5.41
CA ALA A 36 -26.91 -18.98 -4.66
C ALA A 36 -27.20 -17.59 -4.12
N SER A 37 -27.31 -17.43 -2.81
CA SER A 37 -27.48 -16.14 -2.17
C SER A 37 -26.51 -15.22 -2.90
N SER A 38 -27.03 -14.25 -3.65
CA SER A 38 -26.18 -13.35 -4.42
C SER A 38 -25.31 -12.69 -3.37
N GLU A 39 -24.07 -13.18 -3.27
CA GLU A 39 -23.09 -12.58 -2.37
C GLU A 39 -23.06 -11.11 -2.79
N ALA A 40 -23.42 -10.21 -1.89
CA ALA A 40 -23.51 -8.80 -2.22
C ALA A 40 -22.17 -8.38 -2.82
N ALA A 41 -22.21 -7.61 -3.91
CA ALA A 41 -20.98 -7.10 -4.50
C ALA A 41 -20.19 -6.32 -3.42
N PRO A 42 -18.86 -6.47 -3.33
CA PRO A 42 -18.08 -5.72 -2.36
C PRO A 42 -18.24 -4.22 -2.58
N SER A 43 -18.30 -3.45 -1.49
CA SER A 43 -18.27 -1.99 -1.53
C SER A 43 -16.92 -1.49 -2.02
N GLY A 44 -15.87 -2.28 -1.84
CA GLY A 44 -14.52 -2.04 -2.32
C GLY A 44 -13.54 -3.12 -1.90
N ALA A 45 -12.27 -2.89 -2.21
CA ALA A 45 -11.21 -3.82 -1.87
C ALA A 45 -9.89 -3.10 -1.58
N TRP A 46 -9.02 -3.76 -0.83
CA TRP A 46 -7.65 -3.36 -0.54
C TRP A 46 -6.68 -4.43 -1.01
N PHE A 47 -5.52 -3.99 -1.46
CA PHE A 47 -4.45 -4.82 -2.00
C PHE A 47 -3.19 -4.58 -1.18
N CYS A 48 -2.69 -5.59 -0.48
CA CYS A 48 -1.59 -5.46 0.46
C CYS A 48 -0.42 -6.37 0.03
N PRO A 49 0.46 -5.94 -0.89
CA PRO A 49 1.64 -6.69 -1.34
C PRO A 49 2.79 -6.53 -0.34
N HIS A 50 2.62 -7.06 0.89
CA HIS A 50 3.52 -6.80 2.02
C HIS A 50 4.81 -7.62 2.00
N GLY A 51 4.82 -8.79 1.34
CA GLY A 51 5.91 -9.75 1.49
C GLY A 51 5.83 -10.53 2.81
N GLY A 52 6.86 -11.31 3.10
CA GLY A 52 6.94 -12.13 4.29
C GLY A 52 8.29 -12.82 4.43
N GLY A 53 8.44 -13.67 5.43
CA GLY A 53 9.65 -14.45 5.69
C GLY A 53 9.44 -15.47 6.80
N ALA A 54 10.36 -16.44 6.92
CA ALA A 54 10.37 -17.37 8.02
C ALA A 54 10.49 -16.60 9.35
N GLU A 55 9.71 -16.98 10.36
CA GLU A 55 9.68 -16.33 11.66
C GLU A 55 9.21 -14.87 11.64
N TRP A 56 8.56 -14.43 10.56
CA TRP A 56 7.95 -13.10 10.47
C TRP A 56 6.48 -13.15 10.90
N ALA A 57 6.07 -12.13 11.64
CA ALA A 57 4.67 -11.88 11.96
C ALA A 57 4.15 -10.74 11.10
N VAL A 58 3.10 -10.99 10.32
CA VAL A 58 2.37 -9.98 9.56
C VAL A 58 1.02 -9.78 10.21
N THR A 59 0.69 -8.54 10.51
CA THR A 59 -0.60 -8.14 11.06
C THR A 59 -1.26 -7.17 10.08
N LEU A 60 -2.47 -7.49 9.66
CA LEU A 60 -3.35 -6.56 8.96
C LEU A 60 -4.14 -5.76 9.98
N GLU A 61 -4.22 -4.47 9.77
CA GLU A 61 -4.95 -3.52 10.59
C GLU A 61 -6.15 -3.00 9.80
N LEU A 62 -7.35 -3.16 10.35
CA LEU A 62 -8.61 -2.80 9.69
C LEU A 62 -9.38 -1.86 10.61
N ALA A 63 -9.57 -0.61 10.20
CA ALA A 63 -10.25 0.40 11.01
C ALA A 63 -11.49 0.94 10.31
N ASN A 64 -12.60 0.91 11.00
CA ASN A 64 -13.90 1.40 10.54
C ASN A 64 -14.23 2.74 11.24
N PRO A 65 -14.09 3.87 10.56
CA PRO A 65 -14.46 5.18 11.13
C PRO A 65 -15.97 5.46 11.11
N GLY A 66 -16.75 4.62 10.43
CA GLY A 66 -18.20 4.79 10.28
C GLY A 66 -19.00 4.26 11.46
N THR A 67 -20.29 4.59 11.48
CA THR A 67 -21.24 4.23 12.56
C THR A 67 -21.94 2.89 12.34
N THR A 68 -21.67 2.20 11.22
CA THR A 68 -22.24 0.88 10.89
C THR A 68 -21.17 -0.17 10.84
N ARG A 69 -21.54 -1.43 11.09
CA ARG A 69 -20.63 -2.59 10.97
C ARG A 69 -20.24 -2.82 9.52
N VAL A 70 -18.98 -3.11 9.27
CA VAL A 70 -18.46 -3.47 7.95
C VAL A 70 -18.06 -4.94 7.97
N GLN A 71 -18.56 -5.72 7.01
CA GLN A 71 -18.11 -7.10 6.80
C GLN A 71 -16.84 -7.06 5.94
N VAL A 72 -15.86 -7.90 6.29
CA VAL A 72 -14.58 -7.96 5.58
C VAL A 72 -14.25 -9.41 5.30
N ARG A 73 -13.71 -9.67 4.11
CA ARG A 73 -13.17 -10.96 3.69
C ARG A 73 -11.70 -10.80 3.35
N VAL A 74 -10.83 -11.50 4.10
CA VAL A 74 -9.37 -11.50 3.92
C VAL A 74 -8.95 -12.80 3.26
N THR A 75 -8.11 -12.70 2.22
CA THR A 75 -7.54 -13.84 1.50
C THR A 75 -6.02 -13.65 1.37
N GLY A 76 -5.24 -14.52 1.97
CA GLY A 76 -3.79 -14.55 1.80
C GLY A 76 -3.41 -15.08 0.42
N LEU A 77 -2.47 -14.42 -0.25
CA LEU A 77 -1.91 -14.79 -1.55
C LEU A 77 -0.42 -15.11 -1.41
N SER A 78 0.06 -16.00 -2.27
CA SER A 78 1.47 -16.37 -2.38
C SER A 78 1.78 -16.87 -3.80
N GLY A 79 2.96 -17.37 -4.07
CA GLY A 79 3.30 -18.07 -5.31
C GLY A 79 2.54 -19.40 -5.50
N SER A 80 1.96 -19.92 -4.43
CA SER A 80 1.15 -21.14 -4.41
C SER A 80 -0.35 -20.86 -4.39
N LYS A 81 -1.19 -21.80 -3.96
CA LYS A 81 -2.64 -21.58 -3.84
C LYS A 81 -2.95 -20.50 -2.79
N PRO A 82 -3.99 -19.66 -3.01
CA PRO A 82 -4.45 -18.70 -2.01
C PRO A 82 -4.92 -19.43 -0.75
N SER A 83 -4.88 -18.73 0.38
CA SER A 83 -5.47 -19.23 1.62
C SER A 83 -6.99 -19.34 1.49
N LYS A 84 -7.60 -20.10 2.41
CA LYS A 84 -9.06 -20.06 2.56
C LYS A 84 -9.46 -18.66 3.04
N PRO A 85 -10.43 -18.00 2.38
CA PRO A 85 -10.88 -16.69 2.82
C PRO A 85 -11.40 -16.70 4.26
N GLN A 86 -11.01 -15.72 5.04
CA GLN A 86 -11.48 -15.47 6.41
C GLN A 86 -12.50 -14.32 6.39
N SER A 87 -13.71 -14.57 6.90
CA SER A 87 -14.74 -13.53 7.04
C SER A 87 -14.74 -12.96 8.45
N LEU A 88 -14.72 -11.63 8.55
CA LEU A 88 -14.61 -10.86 9.78
C LEU A 88 -15.64 -9.73 9.78
N THR A 89 -15.89 -9.17 10.96
CA THR A 89 -16.71 -7.97 11.11
C THR A 89 -15.90 -6.90 11.83
N VAL A 90 -15.76 -5.72 11.22
CA VAL A 90 -15.18 -4.55 11.86
C VAL A 90 -16.30 -3.75 12.50
N PRO A 91 -16.33 -3.61 13.84
CA PRO A 91 -17.37 -2.84 14.54
C PRO A 91 -17.35 -1.37 14.13
N PRO A 92 -18.44 -0.62 14.39
CA PRO A 92 -18.45 0.83 14.21
C PRO A 92 -17.39 1.50 15.08
N GLU A 93 -16.77 2.55 14.56
CA GLU A 93 -15.80 3.40 15.27
C GLU A 93 -14.72 2.59 16.00
N ALA A 94 -14.23 1.54 15.34
CA ALA A 94 -13.30 0.58 15.94
C ALA A 94 -12.28 0.05 14.93
N GLU A 95 -11.24 -0.56 15.47
CA GLU A 95 -10.19 -1.27 14.75
C GLU A 95 -10.19 -2.76 15.12
N ILE A 96 -9.79 -3.60 14.19
CA ILE A 96 -9.43 -5.00 14.46
C ILE A 96 -8.07 -5.32 13.85
N MET A 97 -7.35 -6.24 14.46
CA MET A 97 -6.08 -6.77 13.97
C MET A 97 -6.25 -8.22 13.52
N VAL A 98 -5.66 -8.56 12.38
CA VAL A 98 -5.73 -9.91 11.79
C VAL A 98 -4.31 -10.39 11.53
N HIS A 99 -3.93 -11.49 12.18
CA HIS A 99 -2.62 -12.09 11.97
C HIS A 99 -2.64 -12.99 10.73
N GLU A 100 -1.70 -12.76 9.82
CA GLU A 100 -1.54 -13.50 8.58
C GLU A 100 -0.29 -14.38 8.62
N ALA A 101 -0.43 -15.61 8.11
CA ALA A 101 0.72 -16.47 7.86
C ALA A 101 1.45 -16.00 6.59
N ALA A 102 2.63 -15.43 6.73
CA ALA A 102 3.41 -14.83 5.64
C ALA A 102 4.83 -15.39 5.62
N GLU A 103 4.99 -16.67 5.30
CA GLU A 103 6.25 -17.41 5.39
C GLU A 103 7.23 -17.10 4.23
N GLY A 104 6.76 -16.54 3.12
CA GLY A 104 7.57 -16.29 1.91
C GLY A 104 7.61 -14.82 1.51
N ARG A 105 8.65 -14.43 0.76
CA ARG A 105 8.80 -13.07 0.18
C ARG A 105 7.64 -12.69 -0.73
N ASP A 106 6.96 -13.67 -1.30
CA ASP A 106 5.82 -13.53 -2.20
C ASP A 106 4.47 -13.45 -1.49
N SER A 107 4.45 -13.30 -0.15
CA SER A 107 3.20 -13.17 0.62
C SER A 107 2.53 -11.82 0.36
N ALA A 108 1.20 -11.85 0.25
CA ALA A 108 0.35 -10.67 0.08
C ALA A 108 -1.04 -10.97 0.62
N SER A 109 -1.84 -9.93 0.88
CA SER A 109 -3.22 -10.09 1.34
C SER A 109 -4.20 -9.30 0.46
N PHE A 110 -5.30 -9.93 0.12
CA PHE A 110 -6.42 -9.34 -0.58
C PHE A 110 -7.61 -9.20 0.37
N ILE A 111 -8.12 -7.98 0.52
CA ILE A 111 -9.17 -7.63 1.47
C ILE A 111 -10.36 -7.07 0.70
N GLU A 112 -11.52 -7.69 0.82
CA GLU A 112 -12.79 -7.20 0.28
C GLU A 112 -13.67 -6.73 1.45
N TYR A 113 -14.40 -5.62 1.29
CA TYR A 113 -15.28 -5.10 2.33
C TYR A 113 -16.68 -4.81 1.79
N PHE A 114 -17.69 -4.94 2.65
CA PHE A 114 -19.10 -4.94 2.31
C PHE A 114 -19.91 -4.11 3.32
N GLY A 115 -20.85 -3.33 2.82
CA GLY A 115 -21.80 -2.57 3.64
C GLY A 115 -21.26 -1.28 4.28
N GLY A 116 -20.05 -0.86 3.92
CA GLY A 116 -19.41 0.35 4.42
C GLY A 116 -18.00 0.49 3.86
N TRP A 117 -17.24 1.43 4.40
CA TRP A 117 -15.82 1.62 4.09
C TRP A 117 -14.97 1.28 5.32
N VAL A 118 -13.79 0.76 5.10
CA VAL A 118 -12.81 0.43 6.13
C VAL A 118 -11.42 0.81 5.62
N ALA A 119 -10.59 1.41 6.47
CA ALA A 119 -9.16 1.59 6.19
C ALA A 119 -8.43 0.27 6.40
N ALA A 120 -7.42 0.00 5.60
CA ALA A 120 -6.57 -1.18 5.76
C ALA A 120 -5.09 -0.84 5.61
N GLY A 121 -4.27 -1.50 6.40
CA GLY A 121 -2.81 -1.44 6.36
C GLY A 121 -2.20 -2.74 6.86
N TRP A 122 -0.87 -2.81 6.80
CA TRP A 122 -0.12 -3.94 7.34
C TRP A 122 1.07 -3.49 8.18
N VAL A 123 1.40 -4.29 9.17
CA VAL A 123 2.65 -4.20 9.93
C VAL A 123 3.37 -5.54 9.83
N ILE A 124 4.65 -5.51 9.52
CA ILE A 124 5.54 -6.65 9.52
C ILE A 124 6.50 -6.53 10.70
N HIS A 125 6.57 -7.57 11.51
CA HIS A 125 7.64 -7.79 12.48
C HIS A 125 8.52 -8.91 11.96
N ALA A 126 9.72 -8.57 11.50
CA ALA A 126 10.71 -9.56 11.09
C ALA A 126 11.39 -10.16 12.32
N GLY A 127 11.50 -11.49 12.35
CA GLY A 127 12.18 -12.27 13.36
C GLY A 127 13.35 -13.06 12.80
N GLY A 128 13.98 -13.89 13.64
CA GLY A 128 15.08 -14.75 13.25
C GLY A 128 16.36 -13.98 12.90
N GLY A 129 16.96 -14.30 11.78
CA GLY A 129 18.16 -13.64 11.25
C GLY A 129 17.89 -12.25 10.66
N GLU A 130 16.64 -11.94 10.35
CA GLU A 130 16.20 -10.67 9.81
C GLU A 130 15.38 -9.97 10.87
N LYS A 131 15.73 -8.74 11.21
CA LYS A 131 15.11 -8.00 12.30
C LYS A 131 14.55 -6.69 11.80
N GLY A 132 13.49 -6.19 12.41
CA GLY A 132 12.95 -4.88 12.13
C GLY A 132 11.44 -4.87 11.98
N VAL A 133 10.92 -3.67 11.73
CA VAL A 133 9.49 -3.43 11.52
C VAL A 133 9.31 -2.63 10.23
N ALA A 134 8.33 -3.01 9.44
CA ALA A 134 7.85 -2.20 8.32
C ALA A 134 6.32 -2.10 8.40
N ALA A 135 5.78 -0.96 8.04
CA ALA A 135 4.34 -0.73 8.04
C ALA A 135 3.96 0.19 6.89
N GLU A 136 2.84 -0.09 6.23
CA GLU A 136 2.30 0.72 5.14
C GLU A 136 0.79 0.55 5.02
N PRO A 137 0.06 1.53 4.47
CA PRO A 137 -1.32 1.33 4.09
C PRO A 137 -1.43 0.33 2.93
N CYS A 138 -2.53 -0.40 2.86
CA CYS A 138 -2.87 -1.19 1.68
C CYS A 138 -3.24 -0.27 0.51
N LEU A 139 -3.06 -0.77 -0.70
CA LEU A 139 -3.35 -0.03 -1.93
C LEU A 139 -4.86 -0.08 -2.25
N PRO A 140 -5.49 1.05 -2.62
CA PRO A 140 -6.93 1.10 -2.88
C PRO A 140 -7.30 0.55 -4.26
N GLN A 141 -6.34 0.28 -5.13
CA GLN A 141 -6.58 -0.16 -6.49
C GLN A 141 -5.50 -1.11 -7.00
N ALA A 142 -5.86 -1.94 -7.97
CA ALA A 142 -4.92 -2.61 -8.86
C ALA A 142 -4.89 -1.86 -10.19
N ALA A 143 -3.71 -1.72 -10.82
CA ALA A 143 -3.51 -0.90 -12.00
C ALA A 143 -2.73 -1.64 -13.10
N GLU A 144 -2.71 -1.04 -14.29
CA GLU A 144 -1.95 -1.50 -15.45
C GLU A 144 -0.50 -0.98 -15.44
N GLN A 145 -0.21 0.02 -14.61
CA GLN A 145 1.14 0.57 -14.47
C GLN A 145 1.43 0.92 -13.02
N TRP A 146 2.62 0.51 -12.55
CA TRP A 146 3.11 0.82 -11.22
C TRP A 146 4.54 1.32 -11.26
N PHE A 147 4.81 2.35 -10.48
CA PHE A 147 6.13 2.86 -10.19
C PHE A 147 6.47 2.56 -8.73
N VAL A 148 7.53 1.80 -8.52
CA VAL A 148 8.01 1.40 -7.18
C VAL A 148 9.39 2.04 -6.99
N PRO A 149 9.49 3.19 -6.30
CA PRO A 149 10.70 4.01 -6.31
C PRO A 149 11.81 3.51 -5.39
N ASP A 150 11.49 2.81 -4.29
CA ASP A 150 12.48 2.46 -3.26
C ASP A 150 13.05 1.05 -3.42
N GLY A 151 14.29 0.97 -3.93
CA GLY A 151 15.15 -0.20 -3.92
C GLY A 151 16.58 0.21 -3.60
N LEU A 152 17.29 -0.61 -2.84
CA LEU A 152 18.69 -0.46 -2.46
C LEU A 152 19.38 -1.82 -2.56
N THR A 153 20.37 -1.93 -3.45
CA THR A 153 21.04 -3.21 -3.75
C THR A 153 22.55 -3.14 -3.49
N THR A 154 22.99 -2.20 -2.66
CA THR A 154 24.37 -2.12 -2.18
C THR A 154 24.72 -3.32 -1.30
N GLU A 155 25.96 -3.43 -0.90
CA GLU A 155 26.43 -4.49 0.00
C GLU A 155 25.54 -4.61 1.23
N ARG A 156 25.16 -5.84 1.61
CA ARG A 156 24.29 -6.17 2.77
C ARG A 156 22.87 -5.62 2.70
N GLN A 157 22.41 -5.25 1.50
CA GLN A 157 21.05 -4.80 1.25
C GLN A 157 20.38 -5.68 0.20
N ASP A 158 19.21 -6.21 0.51
CA ASP A 158 18.35 -6.89 -0.45
C ASP A 158 17.12 -6.05 -0.74
N ALA A 159 16.77 -5.97 -2.00
CA ALA A 159 15.57 -5.26 -2.46
C ALA A 159 14.68 -6.18 -3.29
N TYR A 160 13.39 -6.11 -3.03
CA TYR A 160 12.35 -6.86 -3.73
C TYR A 160 11.24 -5.93 -4.18
N VAL A 161 10.58 -6.30 -5.27
CA VAL A 161 9.25 -5.81 -5.63
C VAL A 161 8.29 -6.97 -5.46
N VAL A 162 7.29 -6.80 -4.61
CA VAL A 162 6.20 -7.76 -4.38
C VAL A 162 5.03 -7.35 -5.26
N ILE A 163 4.60 -8.26 -6.13
CA ILE A 163 3.51 -8.04 -7.08
C ILE A 163 2.42 -9.06 -6.82
N MET A 164 1.16 -8.60 -6.70
CA MET A 164 0.00 -9.47 -6.52
C MET A 164 -1.02 -9.31 -7.64
N ASN A 165 -1.55 -10.43 -8.09
CA ASN A 165 -2.72 -10.53 -8.97
C ASN A 165 -3.90 -11.08 -8.15
N PRO A 166 -4.83 -10.25 -7.69
CA PRO A 166 -5.96 -10.68 -6.88
C PRO A 166 -7.13 -11.23 -7.71
N PHE A 167 -7.05 -11.15 -9.05
CA PHE A 167 -8.15 -11.48 -9.95
C PHE A 167 -8.15 -12.96 -10.37
N ALA A 168 -9.28 -13.42 -10.89
CA ALA A 168 -9.48 -14.78 -11.38
C ALA A 168 -8.84 -15.06 -12.76
N THR A 169 -8.22 -14.06 -13.39
CA THR A 169 -7.55 -14.17 -14.69
C THR A 169 -6.04 -13.95 -14.53
N ASN A 170 -5.26 -14.42 -15.51
CA ASN A 170 -3.82 -14.14 -15.52
C ASN A 170 -3.54 -12.65 -15.70
N ALA A 171 -2.48 -12.17 -15.05
CA ALA A 171 -1.84 -10.91 -15.38
C ALA A 171 -0.54 -11.17 -16.15
N ILE A 172 -0.23 -10.33 -17.14
CA ILE A 172 1.03 -10.39 -17.91
C ILE A 172 1.68 -9.01 -17.83
N PHE A 173 2.90 -8.95 -17.34
CA PHE A 173 3.61 -7.69 -17.15
C PHE A 173 5.11 -7.82 -17.43
N THR A 174 5.75 -6.67 -17.58
CA THR A 174 7.20 -6.51 -17.71
C THR A 174 7.72 -5.62 -16.60
N LEU A 175 8.89 -5.97 -16.04
CA LEU A 175 9.59 -5.12 -15.07
C LEU A 175 10.79 -4.46 -15.75
N THR A 176 10.89 -3.14 -15.60
CA THR A 176 12.04 -2.35 -16.02
C THR A 176 12.65 -1.64 -14.81
N LEU A 177 13.95 -1.80 -14.61
CA LEU A 177 14.70 -1.15 -13.53
C LEU A 177 15.32 0.15 -14.00
N TYR A 178 15.19 1.17 -13.19
CA TYR A 178 15.82 2.48 -13.33
C TYR A 178 16.88 2.61 -12.24
N THR A 179 18.11 2.88 -12.63
CA THR A 179 19.24 2.96 -11.70
C THR A 179 19.96 4.29 -11.82
N GLN A 180 20.88 4.56 -10.89
CA GLN A 180 21.66 5.78 -10.90
C GLN A 180 22.71 5.80 -12.01
N LYS A 181 23.29 4.63 -12.33
CA LYS A 181 24.52 4.55 -13.13
C LYS A 181 24.32 3.97 -14.53
N ARG A 182 23.17 3.37 -14.79
CA ARG A 182 22.90 2.62 -16.02
C ARG A 182 21.62 3.09 -16.66
N ALA A 183 21.51 2.92 -17.98
CA ALA A 183 20.25 3.03 -18.70
C ALA A 183 19.22 2.04 -18.13
N PRO A 184 17.92 2.25 -18.35
CA PRO A 184 16.87 1.33 -17.90
C PRO A 184 17.16 -0.12 -18.33
N ILE A 185 16.99 -1.05 -17.40
CA ILE A 185 17.34 -2.46 -17.56
C ILE A 185 16.06 -3.28 -17.54
N THR A 186 15.80 -4.03 -18.61
CA THR A 186 14.74 -5.05 -18.64
C THR A 186 15.40 -6.41 -18.86
N ALA A 187 15.43 -7.23 -17.80
CA ALA A 187 15.94 -8.58 -17.91
C ALA A 187 14.99 -9.47 -18.72
N GLY A 188 15.52 -10.39 -19.55
CA GLY A 188 14.69 -11.28 -20.37
C GLY A 188 13.71 -12.11 -19.55
N ALA A 189 14.13 -12.60 -18.37
CA ALA A 189 13.27 -13.33 -17.43
C ALA A 189 12.13 -12.46 -16.80
N TRP A 190 12.19 -11.15 -16.96
CA TRP A 190 11.22 -10.19 -16.44
C TRP A 190 10.36 -9.55 -17.53
N THR A 191 10.48 -10.04 -18.76
CA THR A 191 9.69 -9.62 -19.90
C THR A 191 8.50 -10.57 -20.08
N ASN A 192 7.29 -10.02 -20.16
CA ASN A 192 6.05 -10.80 -20.33
C ASN A 192 5.87 -11.88 -19.25
N VAL A 193 6.16 -11.53 -18.00
CA VAL A 193 5.95 -12.43 -16.85
C VAL A 193 4.47 -12.72 -16.70
N VAL A 194 4.12 -14.00 -16.63
CA VAL A 194 2.74 -14.45 -16.37
C VAL A 194 2.59 -14.69 -14.86
N LEU A 195 1.67 -14.00 -14.23
CA LEU A 195 1.23 -14.23 -12.86
C LEU A 195 -0.19 -14.77 -12.85
N GLY A 196 -0.34 -16.01 -12.39
CA GLY A 196 -1.64 -16.71 -12.37
C GLY A 196 -2.69 -16.03 -11.50
N PRO A 197 -3.94 -16.51 -11.58
CA PRO A 197 -5.04 -16.00 -10.78
C PRO A 197 -4.79 -16.18 -9.28
N HIS A 198 -5.13 -15.17 -8.49
CA HIS A 198 -4.98 -15.19 -7.03
C HIS A 198 -3.58 -15.62 -6.58
N ARG A 199 -2.55 -14.99 -7.18
CA ARG A 199 -1.13 -15.23 -6.87
C ARG A 199 -0.42 -13.94 -6.57
N SER A 200 0.68 -14.08 -5.84
CA SER A 200 1.68 -13.03 -5.67
C SER A 200 3.08 -13.59 -5.91
N ARG A 201 4.01 -12.70 -6.23
CA ARG A 201 5.41 -13.04 -6.49
C ARG A 201 6.34 -11.90 -6.10
N ALA A 202 7.45 -12.22 -5.45
CA ALA A 202 8.53 -11.29 -5.17
C ALA A 202 9.64 -11.42 -6.21
N PHE A 203 10.16 -10.27 -6.66
CA PHE A 203 11.25 -10.16 -7.61
C PHE A 203 12.46 -9.53 -6.91
N ARG A 204 13.54 -10.29 -6.73
CA ARG A 204 14.77 -9.80 -6.10
C ARG A 204 15.57 -8.97 -7.09
N LEU A 205 15.71 -7.67 -6.80
CA LEU A 205 16.33 -6.69 -7.70
C LEU A 205 17.85 -6.86 -7.79
N ASN A 206 18.50 -7.35 -6.71
CA ASN A 206 19.93 -7.60 -6.65
C ASN A 206 20.44 -8.52 -7.77
N ALA A 207 19.60 -9.45 -8.23
CA ALA A 207 19.97 -10.37 -9.31
C ALA A 207 20.24 -9.64 -10.65
N THR A 208 19.68 -8.45 -10.84
CA THR A 208 19.76 -7.69 -12.10
C THR A 208 20.50 -6.37 -11.93
N ALA A 209 20.36 -5.69 -10.78
CA ALA A 209 20.97 -4.39 -10.51
C ALA A 209 21.69 -4.42 -9.15
N LEU A 210 22.86 -5.05 -9.10
CA LEU A 210 23.70 -5.14 -7.91
C LEU A 210 24.53 -3.85 -7.73
N GLY A 211 24.68 -3.40 -6.47
CA GLY A 211 25.58 -2.30 -6.09
C GLY A 211 25.01 -0.90 -6.33
N GLU A 212 23.71 -0.78 -6.51
CA GLU A 212 23.05 0.50 -6.77
C GLU A 212 22.50 1.14 -5.48
N GLY A 213 22.77 2.43 -5.30
CA GLY A 213 22.26 3.23 -4.19
C GLY A 213 20.77 3.59 -4.32
N ALA A 214 20.25 3.54 -5.55
CA ALA A 214 18.84 3.64 -5.88
C ALA A 214 18.51 2.72 -7.04
N VAL A 215 17.49 1.90 -6.86
CA VAL A 215 16.86 1.09 -7.90
C VAL A 215 15.37 1.32 -7.81
N SER A 216 14.77 1.86 -8.85
CA SER A 216 13.34 2.01 -8.96
C SER A 216 12.80 1.08 -10.03
N THR A 217 11.60 0.59 -9.87
CA THR A 217 11.00 -0.38 -10.78
C THR A 217 9.73 0.16 -11.41
N LEU A 218 9.64 0.06 -12.74
CA LEU A 218 8.40 0.19 -13.49
C LEU A 218 7.84 -1.21 -13.72
N VAL A 219 6.60 -1.43 -13.31
CA VAL A 219 5.80 -2.62 -13.66
C VAL A 219 4.79 -2.20 -14.70
N ASP A 220 4.98 -2.63 -15.93
CA ASP A 220 4.10 -2.34 -17.07
C ASP A 220 3.26 -3.57 -17.41
N VAL A 221 1.95 -3.49 -17.21
CA VAL A 221 1.00 -4.61 -17.32
C VAL A 221 0.33 -4.57 -18.68
N LYS A 222 0.53 -5.61 -19.47
CA LYS A 222 -0.06 -5.76 -20.81
C LYS A 222 -1.43 -6.44 -20.80
N VAL A 223 -1.68 -7.29 -19.79
CA VAL A 223 -2.94 -8.02 -19.64
C VAL A 223 -3.30 -8.06 -18.17
N GLY A 224 -4.52 -7.73 -17.84
CA GLY A 224 -5.01 -7.70 -16.46
C GLY A 224 -4.56 -6.45 -15.70
N ARG A 225 -4.52 -6.54 -14.39
CA ARG A 225 -4.07 -5.51 -13.45
C ARG A 225 -3.40 -6.18 -12.27
N VAL A 226 -2.47 -5.49 -11.64
CA VAL A 226 -1.76 -5.96 -10.44
C VAL A 226 -1.68 -4.86 -9.40
N ALA A 227 -1.26 -5.20 -8.18
CA ALA A 227 -0.80 -4.24 -7.18
C ALA A 227 0.66 -4.54 -6.83
N ALA A 228 1.45 -3.50 -6.53
CA ALA A 228 2.88 -3.62 -6.31
C ALA A 228 3.40 -2.72 -5.18
N ALA A 229 4.34 -3.24 -4.38
CA ALA A 229 5.07 -2.50 -3.36
C ALA A 229 6.53 -2.96 -3.30
N SER A 230 7.40 -2.16 -2.68
CA SER A 230 8.77 -2.55 -2.38
C SER A 230 8.87 -3.25 -1.03
N LEU A 231 9.86 -4.13 -0.91
CA LEU A 231 10.32 -4.71 0.35
C LEU A 231 11.85 -4.68 0.35
N GLY A 232 12.43 -4.04 1.33
CA GLY A 232 13.88 -3.95 1.50
C GLY A 232 14.33 -4.59 2.80
N LEU A 233 15.47 -5.23 2.76
CA LEU A 233 16.09 -5.93 3.88
C LEU A 233 17.52 -5.43 4.08
N SER A 234 17.95 -5.31 5.32
CA SER A 234 19.33 -5.02 5.68
C SER A 234 19.89 -6.11 6.57
N GLU A 235 21.05 -6.67 6.22
CA GLU A 235 21.77 -7.62 7.09
C GLU A 235 22.26 -6.99 8.38
N LEU A 236 22.33 -5.66 8.44
CA LEU A 236 22.68 -4.92 9.67
C LEU A 236 21.47 -4.75 10.62
N GLY A 237 20.33 -5.29 10.25
CA GLY A 237 19.05 -5.10 10.90
C GLY A 237 18.22 -4.05 10.18
N GLY A 238 16.91 -4.23 10.24
CA GLY A 238 15.93 -3.36 9.60
C GLY A 238 15.32 -3.95 8.34
N ILE A 239 14.01 -3.83 8.28
CA ILE A 239 13.21 -4.05 7.08
C ILE A 239 12.51 -2.74 6.75
N ARG A 240 12.22 -2.52 5.49
CA ARG A 240 11.46 -1.38 5.03
C ARG A 240 10.50 -1.79 3.92
N SER A 241 9.40 -1.09 3.84
CA SER A 241 8.45 -1.22 2.75
C SER A 241 8.02 0.15 2.28
N SER A 242 7.68 0.29 1.02
CA SER A 242 6.95 1.44 0.51
C SER A 242 5.97 1.02 -0.56
N ILE A 243 4.78 1.60 -0.54
CA ILE A 243 3.78 1.36 -1.57
C ILE A 243 4.23 1.93 -2.91
N GLY A 244 3.84 1.25 -3.99
CA GLY A 244 4.01 1.77 -5.35
C GLY A 244 3.01 2.88 -5.67
N VAL A 245 3.33 3.65 -6.70
CA VAL A 245 2.45 4.68 -7.29
C VAL A 245 1.81 4.11 -8.54
N ALA A 246 0.48 4.12 -8.60
CA ALA A 246 -0.29 3.62 -9.73
C ALA A 246 -0.51 4.69 -10.81
N GLY A 247 -0.49 4.31 -12.07
CA GLY A 247 -0.81 5.18 -13.20
C GLY A 247 0.27 6.22 -13.49
N SER A 248 -0.10 7.48 -13.66
CA SER A 248 0.86 8.54 -14.00
C SER A 248 1.62 9.04 -12.77
N PRO A 249 2.93 9.35 -12.90
CA PRO A 249 3.68 9.99 -11.84
C PRO A 249 3.03 11.29 -11.36
N PRO A 250 2.88 11.51 -10.05
CA PRO A 250 2.23 12.71 -9.52
C PRO A 250 3.14 13.94 -9.69
N GLN A 251 2.54 15.12 -9.85
CA GLN A 251 3.26 16.39 -9.88
C GLN A 251 3.61 16.92 -8.48
N ARG A 252 3.01 16.34 -7.45
CA ARG A 252 3.32 16.65 -6.05
C ARG A 252 3.28 15.38 -5.22
N THR A 253 4.24 15.26 -4.29
CA THR A 253 4.26 14.18 -3.28
C THR A 253 4.70 14.75 -1.94
N ILE A 254 3.94 14.49 -0.89
CA ILE A 254 4.25 14.84 0.49
C ILE A 254 4.71 13.56 1.21
N LEU A 255 5.93 13.56 1.70
CA LEU A 255 6.63 12.42 2.29
C LEU A 255 6.85 12.67 3.79
N PRO A 256 5.97 12.19 4.70
CA PRO A 256 6.27 12.25 6.14
C PRO A 256 7.51 11.44 6.47
N ALA A 257 8.41 12.01 7.27
CA ALA A 257 9.67 11.39 7.68
C ALA A 257 9.63 10.82 9.11
N GLY A 258 8.53 10.94 9.78
CA GLY A 258 8.39 10.48 11.15
C GLY A 258 9.34 11.24 12.09
N PHE A 259 9.99 10.50 12.98
CA PHE A 259 10.98 11.01 13.93
C PHE A 259 12.41 10.72 13.45
N ALA A 260 12.70 11.02 12.19
CA ALA A 260 14.01 10.80 11.59
C ALA A 260 15.13 11.45 12.42
N GLN A 261 16.25 10.75 12.54
CA GLN A 261 17.45 11.28 13.19
C GLN A 261 18.63 11.14 12.24
N GLY A 262 19.06 12.28 11.69
CA GLY A 262 20.25 12.34 10.84
C GLY A 262 19.97 12.10 9.35
N ALA A 263 20.81 11.29 8.71
CA ALA A 263 20.81 11.13 7.28
C ALA A 263 19.65 10.27 6.78
N SER A 264 18.81 10.85 5.94
CA SER A 264 17.78 10.17 5.19
C SER A 264 18.08 10.27 3.70
N THR A 265 17.38 9.53 2.87
CA THR A 265 17.59 9.53 1.42
C THR A 265 16.25 9.71 0.71
N LEU A 266 16.11 10.81 -0.03
CA LEU A 266 15.05 10.97 -1.01
C LEU A 266 15.47 10.20 -2.26
N VAL A 267 14.69 9.19 -2.64
CA VAL A 267 14.88 8.47 -3.91
C VAL A 267 13.91 9.04 -4.92
N ALA A 268 14.42 9.48 -6.07
CA ALA A 268 13.62 10.06 -7.13
C ALA A 268 13.79 9.28 -8.43
N MET A 269 12.67 8.87 -9.03
CA MET A 269 12.58 8.12 -10.28
C MET A 269 12.02 9.01 -11.38
N ASN A 270 12.81 9.23 -12.42
CA ASN A 270 12.39 9.92 -13.64
C ASN A 270 12.26 8.92 -14.80
N THR A 271 11.04 8.63 -15.21
CA THR A 271 10.75 7.76 -16.35
C THR A 271 10.53 8.54 -17.65
N GLY A 272 10.54 9.87 -17.60
CA GLY A 272 10.37 10.73 -18.75
C GLY A 272 11.63 10.86 -19.62
N ASP A 273 11.49 11.55 -20.74
CA ASP A 273 12.54 11.76 -21.75
C ASP A 273 13.39 13.01 -21.48
N ALA A 274 13.00 13.82 -20.50
CA ALA A 274 13.68 15.05 -20.13
C ALA A 274 13.91 15.14 -18.63
N ARG A 275 14.84 16.01 -18.23
CA ARG A 275 15.05 16.34 -16.80
C ARG A 275 13.86 17.15 -16.31
N PRO A 276 13.23 16.80 -15.17
CA PRO A 276 12.10 17.56 -14.66
C PRO A 276 12.53 18.86 -14.02
N GLU A 277 11.62 19.85 -14.01
CA GLU A 277 11.70 20.98 -13.08
C GLU A 277 11.29 20.45 -11.70
N LEU A 278 12.12 20.70 -10.70
CA LEU A 278 11.98 20.11 -9.37
C LEU A 278 12.02 21.18 -8.30
N GLU A 279 11.03 21.19 -7.43
CA GLU A 279 10.99 21.95 -6.19
C GLU A 279 10.91 21.00 -5.01
N VAL A 280 11.83 21.10 -4.06
CA VAL A 280 11.88 20.25 -2.86
C VAL A 280 11.96 21.14 -1.64
N THR A 281 11.01 20.94 -0.71
CA THR A 281 10.93 21.72 0.53
C THR A 281 10.91 20.77 1.74
N LEU A 282 11.85 20.98 2.66
CA LEU A 282 11.84 20.33 3.97
C LEU A 282 10.91 21.08 4.91
N LEU A 283 9.88 20.41 5.40
CA LEU A 283 8.92 20.88 6.38
C LEU A 283 9.31 20.34 7.76
N SER A 284 9.31 21.21 8.76
CA SER A 284 9.59 20.87 10.15
C SER A 284 8.65 21.59 11.10
N LYS A 285 8.79 21.34 12.39
CA LYS A 285 8.04 22.08 13.41
C LYS A 285 8.30 23.59 13.36
N LYS A 286 9.53 24.01 13.03
CA LYS A 286 9.96 25.41 13.13
C LYS A 286 10.06 26.13 11.79
N THR A 287 10.43 25.39 10.73
CA THR A 287 10.79 25.98 9.44
C THR A 287 10.19 25.21 8.26
N SER A 288 10.06 25.92 7.16
CA SER A 288 9.87 25.37 5.82
C SER A 288 11.08 25.85 5.01
N GLN A 289 11.93 24.90 4.56
CA GLN A 289 13.22 25.22 3.96
C GLN A 289 13.34 24.60 2.57
N PRO A 290 13.52 25.40 1.50
CA PRO A 290 13.83 24.88 0.18
C PRO A 290 15.18 24.14 0.18
N LEU A 291 15.22 22.98 -0.48
CA LEU A 291 16.43 22.16 -0.67
C LEU A 291 17.02 22.40 -2.07
N GLY A 292 17.55 23.59 -2.31
CA GLY A 292 18.00 24.05 -3.62
C GLY A 292 19.09 23.18 -4.28
N SER A 293 19.93 22.50 -3.48
CA SER A 293 20.94 21.58 -4.01
C SER A 293 20.34 20.36 -4.71
N LEU A 294 19.16 19.90 -4.27
CA LEU A 294 18.44 18.81 -4.92
C LEU A 294 17.84 19.25 -6.24
N VAL A 295 17.34 20.47 -6.30
CA VAL A 295 16.76 21.07 -7.52
C VAL A 295 17.77 21.15 -8.65
N GLN A 296 19.01 21.56 -8.36
CA GLN A 296 20.09 21.68 -9.35
C GLN A 296 20.53 20.33 -9.93
N ASN A 297 20.30 19.23 -9.21
CA ASN A 297 20.71 17.90 -9.56
C ASN A 297 19.50 16.95 -9.83
N ALA A 298 18.40 17.48 -10.37
CA ALA A 298 17.24 16.66 -10.73
C ALA A 298 17.64 15.42 -11.55
N PRO A 299 16.97 14.26 -11.40
CA PRO A 299 17.38 13.02 -12.05
C PRO A 299 17.30 13.15 -13.56
N ASN A 300 18.29 12.59 -14.25
CA ASN A 300 18.30 12.52 -15.70
C ASN A 300 17.13 11.69 -16.21
N ALA A 301 16.80 11.87 -17.49
CA ALA A 301 15.85 11.01 -18.19
C ALA A 301 16.20 9.52 -18.01
N GLY A 302 15.21 8.69 -17.76
CA GLY A 302 15.39 7.24 -17.62
C GLY A 302 16.25 6.81 -16.44
N SER A 303 16.30 7.55 -15.32
CA SER A 303 17.15 7.21 -14.18
C SER A 303 16.43 7.28 -12.83
N ALA A 304 17.01 6.62 -11.83
CA ALA A 304 16.68 6.78 -10.43
C ALA A 304 17.88 7.37 -9.68
N GLN A 305 17.64 8.37 -8.83
CA GLN A 305 18.69 9.10 -8.15
C GLN A 305 18.44 9.17 -6.64
N PRO A 306 19.41 8.78 -5.78
CA PRO A 306 19.35 9.00 -4.34
C PRO A 306 19.89 10.38 -3.98
N TYR A 307 19.19 11.10 -3.10
CA TYR A 307 19.61 12.39 -2.57
C TYR A 307 19.67 12.34 -1.05
N PRO A 308 20.84 12.54 -0.44
CA PRO A 308 20.93 12.62 1.01
C PRO A 308 20.24 13.87 1.52
N VAL A 309 19.43 13.71 2.57
CA VAL A 309 18.72 14.78 3.26
C VAL A 309 18.92 14.60 4.75
N THR A 310 19.42 15.63 5.43
CA THR A 310 19.52 15.62 6.90
C THR A 310 18.21 16.13 7.49
N MET A 311 17.62 15.34 8.39
CA MET A 311 16.37 15.65 9.06
C MET A 311 16.48 15.38 10.56
N GLU A 312 15.78 16.16 11.36
CA GLU A 312 15.73 16.04 12.82
C GLU A 312 14.30 16.16 13.32
N GLY A 313 13.85 15.15 14.09
CA GLY A 313 12.54 15.12 14.71
C GLY A 313 11.39 15.05 13.70
N PRO A 314 10.18 15.46 14.12
CA PRO A 314 9.01 15.47 13.24
C PRO A 314 9.22 16.33 12.02
N SER A 315 9.27 15.72 10.84
CA SER A 315 9.55 16.38 9.57
C SER A 315 8.84 15.69 8.40
N ALA A 316 8.76 16.37 7.27
CA ALA A 316 8.25 15.85 6.00
C ALA A 316 8.98 16.55 4.84
N ILE A 317 8.94 15.94 3.67
CA ILE A 317 9.42 16.57 2.43
C ILE A 317 8.22 16.79 1.51
N ASP A 318 8.05 18.00 1.00
CA ASP A 318 7.13 18.35 -0.08
C ASP A 318 7.92 18.42 -1.38
N VAL A 319 7.63 17.52 -2.31
CA VAL A 319 8.26 17.46 -3.63
C VAL A 319 7.24 17.85 -4.68
N ARG A 320 7.60 18.81 -5.53
CA ARG A 320 6.84 19.20 -6.71
C ARG A 320 7.71 19.05 -7.95
N SER A 321 7.14 18.52 -9.03
CA SER A 321 7.88 18.29 -10.27
C SER A 321 7.01 18.46 -11.51
N THR A 322 7.61 18.98 -12.59
CA THR A 322 6.97 19.11 -13.89
C THR A 322 7.96 18.67 -14.97
N PRO A 323 7.68 17.58 -15.75
CA PRO A 323 6.56 16.65 -15.56
C PRO A 323 6.60 15.93 -14.21
N GLY A 324 5.53 15.19 -13.88
CA GLY A 324 5.43 14.42 -12.64
C GLY A 324 6.56 13.40 -12.50
N MET A 325 6.97 13.17 -11.26
CA MET A 325 8.05 12.26 -10.89
C MET A 325 7.64 11.39 -9.71
N VAL A 326 8.16 10.18 -9.62
CA VAL A 326 7.89 9.29 -8.50
C VAL A 326 9.03 9.36 -7.49
N VAL A 327 8.67 9.54 -6.23
CA VAL A 327 9.63 9.66 -5.14
C VAL A 327 9.26 8.76 -3.97
N ALA A 328 10.27 8.35 -3.21
CA ALA A 328 10.12 7.76 -1.88
C ALA A 328 11.15 8.35 -0.93
N LEU A 329 10.82 8.34 0.34
CA LEU A 329 11.74 8.77 1.39
C LEU A 329 12.16 7.57 2.22
N ARG A 330 13.45 7.27 2.20
CA ARG A 330 14.10 6.30 3.08
C ARG A 330 14.68 7.05 4.27
N THR A 331 14.25 6.69 5.47
CA THR A 331 14.71 7.30 6.73
C THR A 331 15.53 6.30 7.52
N LEU A 332 16.56 6.82 8.20
CA LEU A 332 17.32 6.04 9.17
C LEU A 332 16.81 6.35 10.57
N GLY A 333 16.63 5.30 11.37
CA GLY A 333 16.40 5.38 12.80
C GLY A 333 17.69 5.54 13.59
N VAL A 334 17.58 5.56 14.91
CA VAL A 334 18.69 5.81 15.84
C VAL A 334 19.79 4.76 15.78
N SER A 335 19.45 3.54 15.41
CA SER A 335 20.34 2.35 15.49
C SER A 335 20.52 1.66 14.12
N ALA A 336 20.55 2.43 13.05
CA ALA A 336 20.72 1.96 11.67
C ALA A 336 19.54 1.14 11.09
N ASP A 337 18.44 1.00 11.80
CA ASP A 337 17.19 0.51 11.26
C ASP A 337 16.62 1.52 10.23
N GLN A 338 15.79 1.03 9.34
CA GLN A 338 15.34 1.79 8.18
C GLN A 338 13.83 1.77 8.06
N GLY A 339 13.23 2.93 7.81
CA GLY A 339 11.87 3.06 7.35
C GLY A 339 11.83 3.60 5.92
N SER A 340 10.74 3.38 5.21
CA SER A 340 10.50 3.98 3.90
C SER A 340 9.04 4.37 3.76
N THR A 341 8.74 5.39 2.96
CA THR A 341 7.38 5.77 2.60
C THR A 341 7.32 6.30 1.17
N GLY A 342 6.27 5.93 0.45
CA GLY A 342 5.95 6.46 -0.88
C GLY A 342 5.24 7.82 -0.85
N GLY A 343 4.80 8.27 0.34
CA GLY A 343 4.13 9.55 0.55
C GLY A 343 2.71 9.63 -0.04
N ALA A 344 2.11 10.81 0.10
CA ALA A 344 0.79 11.15 -0.45
C ALA A 344 0.91 12.09 -1.64
N SER A 345 0.19 11.81 -2.72
CA SER A 345 0.13 12.67 -3.91
C SER A 345 -0.72 13.93 -3.71
N ALA A 346 -1.60 13.93 -2.71
CA ALA A 346 -2.41 15.09 -2.33
C ALA A 346 -2.74 15.07 -0.84
N PRO A 347 -2.87 16.24 -0.20
CA PRO A 347 -3.45 16.34 1.13
C PRO A 347 -4.97 16.14 1.04
N ALA A 348 -5.59 15.65 2.13
CA ALA A 348 -7.03 15.47 2.22
C ALA A 348 -7.60 16.01 3.53
N GLY A 349 -8.93 16.13 3.61
CA GLY A 349 -9.63 16.61 4.79
C GLY A 349 -9.83 15.57 5.88
N ALA A 350 -9.82 14.27 5.53
CA ALA A 350 -10.04 13.19 6.49
C ALA A 350 -9.18 11.97 6.21
N TRP A 351 -8.66 11.36 7.27
CA TRP A 351 -7.72 10.24 7.23
C TRP A 351 -7.96 9.27 8.37
N VAL A 352 -7.69 8.00 8.12
CA VAL A 352 -7.47 7.02 9.17
C VAL A 352 -5.96 6.75 9.23
N VAL A 353 -5.36 6.97 10.38
CA VAL A 353 -3.96 6.63 10.65
C VAL A 353 -3.95 5.31 11.40
N LEU A 354 -3.41 4.29 10.76
CA LEU A 354 -3.24 2.97 11.35
C LEU A 354 -1.96 2.94 12.18
N PRO A 355 -1.89 2.15 13.26
CA PRO A 355 -0.67 2.03 14.05
C PRO A 355 0.46 1.44 13.19
N SER A 356 1.67 1.95 13.36
CA SER A 356 2.85 1.42 12.65
C SER A 356 3.57 0.32 13.41
N ILE A 357 3.07 -0.05 14.59
CA ILE A 357 3.60 -1.13 15.43
C ILE A 357 2.46 -1.78 16.21
N ALA A 358 2.25 -3.07 15.98
CA ALA A 358 1.40 -3.91 16.81
C ALA A 358 2.27 -4.69 17.80
N GLY A 359 2.13 -4.41 19.08
CA GLY A 359 2.59 -5.30 20.15
C GLY A 359 4.08 -5.26 20.54
N THR A 360 4.87 -4.28 20.08
CA THR A 360 6.28 -4.14 20.51
C THR A 360 6.47 -2.98 21.50
N PRO A 361 7.49 -3.02 22.40
CA PRO A 361 7.86 -1.89 23.23
C PRO A 361 8.57 -0.82 22.39
N ALA A 362 7.81 -0.10 21.58
CA ALA A 362 8.31 1.00 20.81
C ALA A 362 7.54 2.27 21.17
N HIS A 363 8.12 3.41 20.85
CA HIS A 363 7.48 4.70 21.05
C HIS A 363 6.64 5.05 19.81
N PRO A 364 5.32 4.77 19.82
CA PRO A 364 4.44 5.17 18.74
C PRO A 364 4.28 6.68 18.73
N GLY A 365 4.19 7.28 17.56
CA GLY A 365 3.96 8.70 17.40
C GLY A 365 3.07 8.98 16.21
N LEU A 366 2.30 10.05 16.31
CA LEU A 366 1.51 10.61 15.22
C LEU A 366 2.25 11.83 14.67
N ILE A 367 2.41 11.87 13.35
CA ILE A 367 2.96 13.01 12.62
C ILE A 367 1.83 13.65 11.83
N LEU A 368 1.68 14.95 11.97
CA LEU A 368 0.68 15.74 11.26
C LEU A 368 1.39 16.80 10.42
N THR A 369 1.23 16.72 9.11
CA THR A 369 1.84 17.65 8.15
C THR A 369 0.75 18.52 7.53
N ASN A 370 0.91 19.85 7.64
CA ASN A 370 0.12 20.81 6.87
C ASN A 370 0.96 21.35 5.71
N PRO A 371 0.79 20.82 4.49
CA PRO A 371 1.53 21.30 3.32
C PRO A 371 0.83 22.45 2.60
N GLY A 372 -0.23 23.02 3.18
CA GLY A 372 -1.02 24.12 2.64
C GLY A 372 -0.49 25.51 3.06
N ASP A 373 -1.16 26.55 2.55
CA ASP A 373 -0.81 27.96 2.76
C ASP A 373 -1.65 28.62 3.88
N ALA A 374 -2.63 27.91 4.43
CA ALA A 374 -3.47 28.34 5.55
C ALA A 374 -3.33 27.38 6.76
N PRO A 375 -3.59 27.84 7.98
CA PRO A 375 -3.63 26.96 9.15
C PRO A 375 -4.64 25.80 8.96
N ALA A 376 -4.25 24.61 9.36
CA ALA A 376 -5.14 23.46 9.44
C ALA A 376 -5.56 23.22 10.89
N VAL A 377 -6.88 23.12 11.14
CA VAL A 377 -7.44 22.76 12.44
C VAL A 377 -7.91 21.31 12.31
N VAL A 378 -7.30 20.42 13.07
CA VAL A 378 -7.48 18.97 12.93
C VAL A 378 -8.05 18.39 14.22
N ARG A 379 -9.17 17.71 14.11
CA ARG A 379 -9.78 16.91 15.18
C ARG A 379 -9.26 15.48 15.10
N LEU A 380 -8.79 14.95 16.22
CA LEU A 380 -8.25 13.60 16.37
C LEU A 380 -9.17 12.79 17.28
N SER A 381 -9.62 11.63 16.84
CA SER A 381 -10.43 10.67 17.58
C SER A 381 -9.80 9.30 17.54
N LEU A 382 -9.82 8.54 18.64
CA LEU A 382 -9.33 7.16 18.67
C LEU A 382 -10.40 6.20 18.15
N LEU A 383 -9.94 5.18 17.42
CA LEU A 383 -10.73 4.02 17.00
C LEU A 383 -10.17 2.82 17.77
N PRO A 384 -10.75 2.43 18.92
CA PRO A 384 -10.17 1.44 19.81
C PRO A 384 -10.24 0.02 19.24
N SER A 385 -9.21 -0.79 19.47
CA SER A 385 -9.19 -2.22 19.14
C SER A 385 -9.96 -3.09 20.14
N THR A 386 -10.21 -2.57 21.34
CA THR A 386 -10.99 -3.26 22.39
C THR A 386 -12.06 -2.31 22.97
N PRO A 387 -13.26 -2.80 23.26
CA PRO A 387 -14.27 -1.99 23.92
C PRO A 387 -13.74 -1.41 25.25
N GLY A 388 -13.97 -0.13 25.48
CA GLY A 388 -13.50 0.56 26.69
C GLY A 388 -13.85 2.05 26.66
N ILE A 389 -13.31 2.77 27.64
CA ILE A 389 -13.47 4.23 27.70
C ILE A 389 -12.52 4.84 26.67
N VAL A 390 -13.11 5.47 25.65
CA VAL A 390 -12.37 6.21 24.63
C VAL A 390 -12.16 7.64 25.16
N PRO A 391 -10.93 8.17 25.16
CA PRO A 391 -10.70 9.55 25.53
C PRO A 391 -11.44 10.50 24.56
N PRO A 392 -11.83 11.68 25.03
CA PRO A 392 -12.50 12.66 24.17
C PRO A 392 -11.59 13.08 23.02
N PRO A 393 -12.16 13.45 21.86
CA PRO A 393 -11.38 13.96 20.74
C PRO A 393 -10.54 15.19 21.14
N VAL A 394 -9.37 15.33 20.51
CA VAL A 394 -8.46 16.45 20.72
C VAL A 394 -8.28 17.24 19.43
N THR A 395 -8.35 18.57 19.53
CA THR A 395 -8.12 19.47 18.38
C THR A 395 -6.68 20.00 18.39
N VAL A 396 -6.03 19.95 17.24
CA VAL A 396 -4.66 20.44 17.02
C VAL A 396 -4.65 21.45 15.87
N THR A 397 -4.03 22.61 16.08
CA THR A 397 -3.81 23.58 15.01
C THR A 397 -2.38 23.47 14.46
N ILE A 398 -2.26 23.34 13.14
CA ILE A 398 -1.01 23.19 12.43
C ILE A 398 -0.82 24.39 11.52
N GLN A 399 0.24 25.15 11.72
CA GLN A 399 0.55 26.34 10.90
C GLN A 399 0.90 25.93 9.46
N PRO A 400 0.75 26.83 8.47
CA PRO A 400 1.12 26.57 7.08
C PRO A 400 2.57 26.11 6.92
N GLY A 401 2.80 25.08 6.08
CA GLY A 401 4.13 24.54 5.84
C GLY A 401 4.81 23.96 7.08
N ARG A 402 4.07 23.44 8.05
CA ARG A 402 4.62 22.88 9.30
C ARG A 402 4.26 21.42 9.52
N VAL A 403 5.11 20.80 10.34
CA VAL A 403 4.91 19.43 10.83
C VAL A 403 4.89 19.46 12.35
N VAL A 404 3.95 18.77 12.95
CA VAL A 404 3.86 18.63 14.40
C VAL A 404 3.72 17.17 14.79
N ALA A 405 4.26 16.81 15.96
CA ALA A 405 3.93 15.54 16.59
C ALA A 405 2.53 15.64 17.21
N GLY A 406 1.77 14.56 17.11
CA GLY A 406 0.47 14.44 17.76
C GLY A 406 0.57 14.55 19.29
N PRO A 407 -0.56 14.81 19.97
CA PRO A 407 -0.60 14.91 21.42
C PRO A 407 -0.12 13.62 22.10
N LYS A 408 0.54 13.75 23.26
CA LYS A 408 1.03 12.62 24.07
C LYS A 408 -0.08 11.65 24.51
N LEU A 409 -1.34 12.07 24.53
CA LEU A 409 -2.50 11.22 24.83
C LEU A 409 -2.68 10.07 23.84
N PHE A 410 -2.12 10.19 22.64
CA PHE A 410 -2.12 9.15 21.61
C PHE A 410 -0.80 8.34 21.61
N VAL A 411 0.13 8.68 22.49
CA VAL A 411 1.40 7.96 22.72
C VAL A 411 1.24 7.22 24.04
N THR A 412 0.73 6.00 24.01
CA THR A 412 0.56 5.15 25.21
C THR A 412 1.50 3.95 25.13
N ASP A 413 1.89 3.40 26.29
CA ASP A 413 2.65 2.13 26.38
C ASP A 413 1.77 0.90 26.00
N LYS A 414 0.52 1.14 25.60
CA LYS A 414 -0.42 0.10 25.15
C LYS A 414 -0.45 0.06 23.61
N PRO A 415 -0.92 -1.05 23.01
CA PRO A 415 -1.13 -1.13 21.58
C PRO A 415 -1.89 0.12 21.08
N PHE A 416 -1.26 0.80 20.15
CA PHE A 416 -1.75 2.04 19.61
C PHE A 416 -3.04 1.76 18.82
N ALA A 417 -4.13 2.43 19.14
CA ALA A 417 -5.37 2.34 18.37
C ALA A 417 -5.27 3.20 17.10
N ALA A 418 -6.01 2.81 16.07
CA ALA A 418 -6.14 3.67 14.89
C ALA A 418 -6.72 5.04 15.25
N ILE A 419 -6.34 6.07 14.50
CA ILE A 419 -6.76 7.44 14.72
C ILE A 419 -7.55 7.94 13.50
N LEU A 420 -8.75 8.45 13.75
CA LEU A 420 -9.46 9.28 12.80
C LEU A 420 -8.98 10.72 12.92
N ALA A 421 -8.35 11.25 11.88
CA ALA A 421 -7.90 12.64 11.79
C ALA A 421 -8.77 13.39 10.78
N THR A 422 -9.58 14.34 11.25
CA THR A 422 -10.49 15.13 10.41
C THR A 422 -10.12 16.60 10.49
N ALA A 423 -9.87 17.23 9.35
CA ALA A 423 -9.64 18.66 9.27
C ALA A 423 -10.98 19.41 9.35
N GLU A 424 -11.16 20.22 10.40
CA GLU A 424 -12.27 21.18 10.54
C GLU A 424 -12.05 22.38 9.60
N SER A 425 -10.76 22.68 9.29
CA SER A 425 -10.35 23.63 8.27
C SER A 425 -8.99 23.27 7.72
N GLY A 426 -8.72 23.63 6.47
CA GLY A 426 -7.49 23.28 5.76
C GLY A 426 -7.42 21.81 5.36
N THR A 427 -6.21 21.34 5.09
CA THR A 427 -5.93 19.96 4.70
C THR A 427 -4.66 19.46 5.40
N LEU A 428 -4.50 18.14 5.48
CA LEU A 428 -3.33 17.54 6.13
C LEU A 428 -2.85 16.28 5.40
N VAL A 429 -1.64 15.86 5.75
CA VAL A 429 -1.09 14.53 5.47
C VAL A 429 -0.56 13.97 6.78
N PRO A 430 -1.27 13.01 7.41
CA PRO A 430 -0.83 12.38 8.64
C PRO A 430 -0.06 11.09 8.35
N ALA A 431 0.80 10.70 9.30
CA ALA A 431 1.46 9.40 9.31
C ALA A 431 1.60 8.89 10.74
N ALA A 432 1.56 7.57 10.90
CA ALA A 432 2.06 6.92 12.09
C ALA A 432 3.58 6.76 11.95
N ALA A 433 4.30 6.97 13.03
CA ALA A 433 5.73 6.70 13.09
C ALA A 433 6.05 6.01 14.41
N SER A 434 6.98 5.09 14.38
CA SER A 434 7.41 4.37 15.56
C SER A 434 8.91 4.19 15.56
N TYR A 435 9.49 4.23 16.74
CA TYR A 435 10.90 3.95 16.92
C TYR A 435 11.13 3.24 18.24
N SER A 436 12.12 2.37 18.28
CA SER A 436 12.63 1.74 19.50
C SER A 436 14.07 2.18 19.73
N LEU A 437 14.42 2.42 20.98
CA LEU A 437 15.79 2.79 21.37
C LEU A 437 16.73 1.58 21.51
N GLY A 438 16.25 0.36 21.17
CA GLY A 438 17.12 -0.80 21.00
C GLY A 438 17.82 -1.29 22.28
N GLN A 439 17.14 -1.31 23.43
CA GLN A 439 17.74 -1.85 24.67
C GLN A 439 18.16 -3.32 24.55
N ASP A 440 17.59 -4.04 23.57
CA ASP A 440 17.88 -5.46 23.32
C ASP A 440 18.57 -5.70 21.96
N GLY A 441 19.16 -4.68 21.34
CA GLY A 441 19.76 -4.78 20.00
C GLY A 441 18.73 -4.88 18.86
N ASN A 442 17.44 -4.73 19.14
CA ASN A 442 16.35 -4.73 18.18
C ASN A 442 15.86 -3.30 17.97
N ALA A 443 16.64 -2.50 17.28
CA ALA A 443 16.19 -1.19 16.85
C ALA A 443 15.06 -1.36 15.84
N THR A 444 13.98 -0.61 16.00
CA THR A 444 12.85 -0.61 15.06
C THR A 444 12.51 0.82 14.68
N TYR A 445 12.37 1.06 13.40
CA TYR A 445 11.90 2.32 12.87
C TYR A 445 10.92 2.03 11.72
N ALA A 446 9.71 2.53 11.83
CA ALA A 446 8.71 2.43 10.78
C ALA A 446 7.94 3.75 10.63
N VAL A 447 7.56 4.06 9.41
CA VAL A 447 6.66 5.16 9.06
C VAL A 447 5.57 4.58 8.18
N SER A 448 4.31 4.77 8.55
CA SER A 448 3.15 4.38 7.75
C SER A 448 2.30 5.61 7.44
N LEU A 449 2.02 5.84 6.18
CA LEU A 449 1.13 6.92 5.74
C LEU A 449 -0.30 6.65 6.24
N GLY A 450 -1.04 7.70 6.59
CA GLY A 450 -2.48 7.58 6.81
C GLY A 450 -3.21 7.15 5.53
N VAL A 451 -4.39 6.55 5.71
CA VAL A 451 -5.31 6.18 4.63
C VAL A 451 -6.31 7.30 4.43
N PRO A 452 -6.36 7.99 3.28
CA PRO A 452 -7.34 9.04 3.05
C PRO A 452 -8.75 8.45 2.97
N ILE A 453 -9.71 9.11 3.61
CA ILE A 453 -11.12 8.72 3.56
C ILE A 453 -11.74 9.36 2.31
N PRO A 454 -12.33 8.57 1.40
CA PRO A 454 -13.08 9.14 0.29
C PRO A 454 -14.26 10.01 0.79
N ASP A 455 -14.55 11.12 0.13
CA ASP A 455 -15.57 12.11 0.56
C ASP A 455 -16.93 11.48 0.87
N ALA A 456 -17.32 10.45 0.12
CA ALA A 456 -18.58 9.72 0.34
C ALA A 456 -18.65 8.97 1.70
N TRP A 457 -17.54 8.79 2.38
CA TRP A 457 -17.40 8.00 3.61
C TRP A 457 -16.87 8.79 4.81
N VAL A 458 -16.64 10.09 4.65
CA VAL A 458 -16.22 10.95 5.76
C VAL A 458 -17.33 10.98 6.80
N PRO A 459 -17.07 10.60 8.07
CA PRO A 459 -18.05 10.68 9.14
C PRO A 459 -18.52 12.13 9.36
N SER A 460 -19.82 12.33 9.52
CA SER A 460 -20.45 13.63 9.78
C SER A 460 -20.23 14.12 11.20
#